data_b6218615d7f74f525a3512463fdc8c2c
#
_entry.id   b6218615d7f74f525a3512463fdc8c2c
#
_cell.length_a   1.000
_cell.length_b   1.000
_cell.length_c   1.000
_cell.angle_alpha   90.00
_cell.angle_beta   90.00
_cell.angle_gamma   90.00
#
_symmetry.space_group_name_H-M   'P 1'
#
loop_
_entity.id
_entity.type
_entity.pdbx_description
1 polymer ?
#
loop_
_entity_poly.entity_id
_entity_poly.type
_entity_poly.pdbx_seq_one_letter_code
_entity_poly.pdbx_strand_id
1 'polypeptide(L)'
;MRRPMIVLAACALALLPGQPASAAAPWGPLAPPNPFLGPPGAATMHGDAGSSDVTALAGPAAAGAVAAYPLASACPTLLEGSDRLVVALCTAIAGQTPTVYLLDPAAPGPLAASLAALPLTRGSLLGGVYAYLDQVDRLVVVDGTDRLLRIRHERDATGTWRLVSEAFADLGPVLPPGDAVTGLVPDWSGNVWFASGQGVAGFVTAGGQVAALILPAGERVANSISSAPSGQVAVATTHALYELRAAASGVPEIVWRAPYDRGSARKPGQLSWGTGSTPTYFGPRTGADYLTIVDNADGQVHVLVLRSGTGELVCAAPVLGEGGPGSENSPVGVGRSVFVASTYGYPYPALPEGAGPAVPPSAPFTGGMTRVDVDGDGCRVVWENTVRSAAVPRLSTADGLLYTVARVGADHTTPLDGYAFTVLDPETGAVTAAQHLPGTVVDDPLQTAPLITQDGHLLQGTVIGILRVG
;
A
#
# COMPACT_ATOMS: atom_id res chain seq x y z
N MET A 1 -89.52 4.32 5.15
CA MET A 1 -88.29 4.16 5.99
C MET A 1 -87.31 3.26 5.25
N ARG A 2 -86.30 3.83 4.60
CA ARG A 2 -85.24 3.09 3.87
C ARG A 2 -83.94 3.23 4.68
N ARG A 3 -83.38 2.13 5.15
CA ARG A 3 -82.10 2.05 5.84
C ARG A 3 -80.95 2.08 4.82
N PRO A 4 -79.89 2.82 5.05
CA PRO A 4 -78.72 2.75 4.18
C PRO A 4 -77.82 1.56 4.55
N MET A 5 -77.38 0.84 3.57
CA MET A 5 -76.37 -0.21 3.63
C MET A 5 -74.96 0.42 3.62
N ILE A 6 -74.20 0.19 4.66
CA ILE A 6 -72.78 0.60 4.74
C ILE A 6 -71.94 -0.56 4.16
N VAL A 7 -71.25 -0.28 3.05
CA VAL A 7 -70.25 -1.20 2.47
C VAL A 7 -68.92 -0.87 3.10
N LEU A 8 -68.37 -1.78 3.91
CA LEU A 8 -66.98 -1.71 4.37
C LEU A 8 -66.07 -2.24 3.25
N ALA A 9 -65.24 -1.37 2.69
CA ALA A 9 -64.15 -1.76 1.83
C ALA A 9 -62.92 -2.18 2.68
N ALA A 10 -62.58 -3.44 2.64
CA ALA A 10 -61.37 -3.96 3.26
C ALA A 10 -60.16 -3.68 2.33
N CYS A 11 -59.28 -2.74 2.70
CA CYS A 11 -57.95 -2.58 2.05
C CYS A 11 -57.02 -3.73 2.46
N ALA A 12 -56.78 -4.65 1.55
CA ALA A 12 -55.69 -5.65 1.70
C ALA A 12 -54.35 -4.99 1.41
N LEU A 13 -53.54 -4.73 2.46
CA LEU A 13 -52.12 -4.36 2.29
C LEU A 13 -51.39 -5.61 1.76
N ALA A 14 -51.00 -5.59 0.50
CA ALA A 14 -50.08 -6.55 -0.07
C ALA A 14 -48.68 -6.26 0.52
N LEU A 15 -48.22 -7.13 1.41
CA LEU A 15 -46.82 -7.19 1.83
C LEU A 15 -45.98 -7.61 0.59
N LEU A 16 -45.25 -6.64 0.00
CA LEU A 16 -44.22 -6.94 -0.99
C LEU A 16 -43.13 -7.76 -0.28
N PRO A 17 -42.72 -8.92 -0.84
CA PRO A 17 -41.59 -9.64 -0.30
C PRO A 17 -40.36 -8.73 -0.34
N GLY A 18 -39.71 -8.52 0.80
CA GLY A 18 -38.45 -7.81 0.88
C GLY A 18 -37.47 -8.41 -0.10
N GLN A 19 -36.85 -7.61 -0.96
CA GLN A 19 -35.73 -8.07 -1.76
C GLN A 19 -34.69 -8.66 -0.81
N PRO A 20 -34.16 -9.86 -1.11
CA PRO A 20 -33.02 -10.37 -0.34
C PRO A 20 -31.91 -9.34 -0.42
N ALA A 21 -31.35 -8.95 0.73
CA ALA A 21 -30.14 -8.16 0.78
C ALA A 21 -29.14 -8.88 -0.14
N SER A 22 -28.62 -8.17 -1.14
CA SER A 22 -27.56 -8.69 -2.00
C SER A 22 -26.43 -9.11 -1.06
N ALA A 23 -26.13 -10.41 -1.02
CA ALA A 23 -24.94 -10.88 -0.33
C ALA A 23 -23.76 -10.09 -0.92
N ALA A 24 -23.00 -9.41 -0.07
CA ALA A 24 -21.79 -8.71 -0.50
C ALA A 24 -21.00 -9.65 -1.40
N ALA A 25 -20.56 -9.17 -2.56
CA ALA A 25 -19.79 -10.00 -3.49
C ALA A 25 -18.56 -10.51 -2.73
N PRO A 26 -18.28 -11.82 -2.76
CA PRO A 26 -17.16 -12.38 -2.03
C PRO A 26 -15.86 -11.91 -2.69
N TRP A 27 -15.26 -10.84 -2.15
CA TRP A 27 -13.93 -10.39 -2.55
C TRP A 27 -12.90 -11.43 -2.11
N GLY A 28 -12.20 -12.03 -3.05
CA GLY A 28 -11.21 -13.07 -2.76
C GLY A 28 -11.15 -14.14 -3.84
N PRO A 29 -10.35 -15.19 -3.63
CA PRO A 29 -9.57 -15.46 -2.42
C PRO A 29 -8.40 -14.49 -2.24
N LEU A 30 -7.94 -14.31 -0.99
CA LEU A 30 -6.64 -13.77 -0.67
C LEU A 30 -5.60 -14.90 -0.66
N ALA A 31 -4.34 -14.58 -0.90
CA ALA A 31 -3.26 -15.52 -0.67
C ALA A 31 -3.24 -15.98 0.82
N PRO A 32 -2.83 -17.22 1.12
CA PRO A 32 -2.71 -17.65 2.50
C PRO A 32 -1.72 -16.74 3.24
N PRO A 33 -1.96 -16.47 4.55
CA PRO A 33 -1.06 -15.63 5.35
C PRO A 33 0.37 -16.18 5.32
N ASN A 34 1.34 -15.27 5.18
CA ASN A 34 2.75 -15.65 5.26
C ASN A 34 3.10 -15.96 6.72
N PRO A 35 3.66 -17.16 7.03
CA PRO A 35 3.95 -17.58 8.40
C PRO A 35 5.06 -16.79 9.10
N PHE A 36 5.78 -15.95 8.37
CA PHE A 36 6.86 -15.09 8.86
C PHE A 36 6.45 -13.61 8.98
N LEU A 37 5.16 -13.31 8.75
CA LEU A 37 4.56 -12.00 9.03
C LEU A 37 3.75 -12.02 10.33
N GLY A 38 3.60 -10.85 10.93
CA GLY A 38 2.68 -10.58 12.02
C GLY A 38 1.21 -10.65 11.58
N PRO A 39 0.30 -9.94 12.27
CA PRO A 39 -1.14 -10.05 12.02
C PRO A 39 -1.53 -9.80 10.56
N PRO A 40 -2.31 -10.71 9.93
CA PRO A 40 -2.74 -10.54 8.55
C PRO A 40 -3.51 -9.23 8.33
N GLY A 41 -3.19 -8.52 7.27
CA GLY A 41 -3.82 -7.25 6.91
C GLY A 41 -3.21 -6.02 7.59
N ALA A 42 -2.30 -6.20 8.58
CA ALA A 42 -1.78 -5.11 9.40
C ALA A 42 -0.25 -5.11 9.57
N ALA A 43 0.44 -6.20 9.21
CA ALA A 43 1.88 -6.37 9.45
C ALA A 43 2.78 -5.82 8.33
N THR A 44 2.23 -5.41 7.19
CA THR A 44 2.94 -4.74 6.09
C THR A 44 2.18 -3.49 5.65
N MET A 45 2.88 -2.53 5.04
CA MET A 45 2.26 -1.33 4.48
C MET A 45 1.12 -1.68 3.49
N HIS A 46 1.29 -2.73 2.69
CA HIS A 46 0.34 -3.16 1.67
C HIS A 46 -0.59 -4.30 2.13
N GLY A 47 -0.69 -4.55 3.45
CA GLY A 47 -1.61 -5.53 4.06
C GLY A 47 -1.08 -6.95 4.12
N ASP A 48 -0.43 -7.44 3.07
CA ASP A 48 0.13 -8.78 2.99
C ASP A 48 1.48 -8.85 2.24
N ALA A 49 2.08 -10.03 2.19
CA ALA A 49 3.35 -10.23 1.49
C ALA A 49 3.23 -10.08 -0.04
N GLY A 50 2.04 -10.25 -0.60
CA GLY A 50 1.74 -10.07 -2.01
C GLY A 50 1.49 -8.63 -2.40
N SER A 51 1.53 -7.70 -1.46
CA SER A 51 1.24 -6.27 -1.64
C SER A 51 -0.12 -6.03 -2.28
N SER A 52 -1.13 -6.78 -1.82
CA SER A 52 -2.48 -6.73 -2.41
C SER A 52 -3.25 -5.45 -2.09
N ASP A 53 -2.86 -4.69 -1.08
CA ASP A 53 -3.59 -3.56 -0.49
C ASP A 53 -5.01 -3.95 -0.04
N VAL A 54 -5.16 -5.22 0.37
CA VAL A 54 -6.41 -5.80 0.85
C VAL A 54 -6.25 -6.28 2.29
N THR A 55 -7.32 -6.17 3.07
CA THR A 55 -7.36 -6.66 4.45
C THR A 55 -8.66 -7.43 4.71
N ALA A 56 -8.60 -8.39 5.62
CA ALA A 56 -9.78 -9.06 6.15
C ALA A 56 -10.39 -8.34 7.37
N LEU A 57 -9.84 -7.19 7.75
CA LEU A 57 -10.33 -6.36 8.85
C LEU A 57 -11.40 -5.39 8.33
N ALA A 58 -12.47 -5.21 9.09
CA ALA A 58 -13.50 -4.22 8.76
C ALA A 58 -12.99 -2.81 9.04
N GLY A 59 -13.26 -1.88 8.12
CA GLY A 59 -12.92 -0.47 8.31
C GLY A 59 -13.89 0.26 9.25
N PRO A 60 -13.62 1.55 9.55
CA PRO A 60 -14.47 2.34 10.42
C PRO A 60 -15.81 2.67 9.78
N ALA A 61 -16.83 2.90 10.62
CA ALA A 61 -18.09 3.44 10.15
C ALA A 61 -17.91 4.80 9.46
N ALA A 62 -18.80 5.10 8.52
CA ALA A 62 -18.71 6.25 7.62
C ALA A 62 -18.64 7.64 8.31
N ALA A 63 -18.96 7.73 9.58
CA ALA A 63 -18.92 8.96 10.39
C ALA A 63 -18.33 8.62 11.77
N GLY A 64 -17.05 8.27 11.82
CA GLY A 64 -16.31 8.00 13.04
C GLY A 64 -15.75 9.25 13.71
N ALA A 65 -15.30 9.11 14.95
CA ALA A 65 -14.51 10.15 15.60
C ALA A 65 -13.17 10.32 14.86
N VAL A 66 -12.69 11.56 14.73
CA VAL A 66 -11.39 11.84 14.15
C VAL A 66 -10.43 12.32 15.23
N ALA A 67 -9.26 11.69 15.32
CA ALA A 67 -8.19 12.12 16.19
C ALA A 67 -6.89 12.32 15.40
N ALA A 68 -6.06 13.27 15.82
CA ALA A 68 -4.75 13.54 15.24
C ALA A 68 -3.65 13.27 16.27
N TYR A 69 -2.58 12.61 15.85
CA TYR A 69 -1.37 12.34 16.63
C TYR A 69 -0.19 13.07 15.98
N PRO A 70 0.07 14.34 16.35
CA PRO A 70 1.17 15.11 15.80
C PRO A 70 2.50 14.60 16.36
N LEU A 71 3.37 14.12 15.48
CA LEU A 71 4.70 13.59 15.82
C LEU A 71 5.83 14.48 15.30
N ALA A 72 5.51 15.60 14.61
CA ALA A 72 6.48 16.41 13.87
C ALA A 72 7.34 15.56 12.90
N SER A 73 6.73 14.53 12.35
CA SER A 73 7.37 13.50 11.50
C SER A 73 6.41 13.06 10.41
N ALA A 74 6.93 12.86 9.20
CA ALA A 74 6.20 12.20 8.13
C ALA A 74 6.17 10.69 8.39
N CYS A 75 4.98 10.09 8.42
CA CYS A 75 4.78 8.69 8.85
C CYS A 75 4.24 7.81 7.72
N PRO A 76 5.07 7.41 6.73
CA PRO A 76 4.61 6.63 5.59
C PRO A 76 4.22 5.19 5.93
N THR A 77 4.74 4.62 7.01
CA THR A 77 4.56 3.20 7.35
C THR A 77 3.94 3.04 8.72
N LEU A 78 2.76 2.43 8.75
CA LEU A 78 2.01 2.12 9.97
C LEU A 78 1.70 0.63 9.98
N LEU A 79 2.07 -0.06 11.08
CA LEU A 79 1.93 -1.50 11.23
C LEU A 79 1.33 -1.79 12.62
N GLU A 80 0.44 -2.77 12.71
CA GLU A 80 -0.16 -3.16 13.99
C GLU A 80 0.31 -4.57 14.40
N GLY A 81 0.78 -4.72 15.63
CA GLY A 81 1.17 -5.99 16.23
C GLY A 81 0.00 -6.80 16.75
N SER A 82 0.27 -8.03 17.19
CA SER A 82 -0.71 -8.91 17.80
C SER A 82 -1.24 -8.40 19.15
N ASP A 83 -0.49 -7.51 19.78
CA ASP A 83 -0.84 -6.79 21.01
C ASP A 83 -1.63 -5.49 20.78
N ARG A 84 -1.97 -5.20 19.51
CA ARG A 84 -2.70 -4.01 19.05
C ARG A 84 -1.95 -2.69 19.21
N LEU A 85 -0.66 -2.75 19.52
CA LEU A 85 0.18 -1.57 19.45
C LEU A 85 0.60 -1.30 18.01
N VAL A 86 0.71 -0.03 17.68
CA VAL A 86 1.12 0.41 16.34
C VAL A 86 2.60 0.74 16.36
N VAL A 87 3.34 0.12 15.46
CA VAL A 87 4.72 0.48 15.14
C VAL A 87 4.69 1.37 13.91
N ALA A 88 5.07 2.64 14.08
CA ALA A 88 5.14 3.61 13.00
C ALA A 88 6.60 3.90 12.65
N LEU A 89 6.97 3.73 11.38
CA LEU A 89 8.25 4.20 10.87
C LEU A 89 8.05 5.56 10.21
N CYS A 90 8.61 6.58 10.81
CA CYS A 90 8.42 7.97 10.42
C CYS A 90 9.77 8.64 10.15
N THR A 91 9.75 9.77 9.43
CA THR A 91 10.93 10.62 9.22
C THR A 91 10.69 11.97 9.87
N ALA A 92 11.49 12.32 10.86
CA ALA A 92 11.38 13.61 11.53
C ALA A 92 11.56 14.78 10.54
N ILE A 93 10.69 15.80 10.61
CA ILE A 93 10.76 16.98 9.74
C ILE A 93 12.09 17.70 9.95
N ALA A 94 12.48 17.91 11.21
CA ALA A 94 13.77 18.49 11.58
C ALA A 94 14.85 17.40 11.52
N GLY A 95 15.90 17.64 10.71
CA GLY A 95 17.03 16.72 10.58
C GLY A 95 16.78 15.48 9.72
N GLN A 96 15.55 15.24 9.29
CA GLN A 96 15.16 14.09 8.44
C GLN A 96 15.66 12.74 8.99
N THR A 97 15.58 12.57 10.31
CA THR A 97 16.00 11.34 10.99
C THR A 97 14.88 10.31 10.95
N PRO A 98 15.10 9.10 10.35
CA PRO A 98 14.15 8.01 10.47
C PRO A 98 13.98 7.63 11.94
N THR A 99 12.74 7.49 12.38
CA THR A 99 12.41 7.20 13.78
C THR A 99 11.28 6.19 13.85
N VAL A 100 11.50 5.12 14.60
CA VAL A 100 10.47 4.15 14.93
C VAL A 100 9.73 4.62 16.16
N TYR A 101 8.41 4.76 16.07
CA TYR A 101 7.53 5.05 17.20
C TYR A 101 6.72 3.81 17.56
N LEU A 102 6.55 3.58 18.86
CA LEU A 102 5.55 2.65 19.40
C LEU A 102 4.37 3.48 19.90
N LEU A 103 3.16 3.17 19.44
CA LEU A 103 1.97 3.95 19.71
C LEU A 103 0.85 3.05 20.24
N ASP A 104 0.06 3.59 21.15
CA ASP A 104 -1.22 3.01 21.55
C ASP A 104 -2.35 3.78 20.86
N PRO A 105 -2.98 3.23 19.81
CA PRO A 105 -4.05 3.93 19.09
C PRO A 105 -5.33 4.09 19.92
N ALA A 106 -5.50 3.31 21.01
CA ALA A 106 -6.63 3.42 21.91
C ALA A 106 -6.44 4.51 23.00
N ALA A 107 -5.23 5.08 23.11
CA ALA A 107 -4.96 6.10 24.13
C ALA A 107 -5.82 7.35 23.92
N PRO A 108 -6.29 8.01 24.99
CA PRO A 108 -7.27 9.10 24.91
C PRO A 108 -6.72 10.43 24.38
N GLY A 109 -5.48 10.51 23.95
CA GLY A 109 -4.90 11.74 23.41
C GLY A 109 -3.51 11.56 22.83
N PRO A 110 -3.04 12.53 22.04
CA PRO A 110 -1.83 12.39 21.22
C PRO A 110 -0.56 12.17 22.07
N LEU A 111 -0.44 12.79 23.23
CA LEU A 111 0.73 12.63 24.10
C LEU A 111 0.75 11.27 24.80
N ALA A 112 -0.41 10.73 25.13
CA ALA A 112 -0.52 9.42 25.75
C ALA A 112 -0.33 8.27 24.74
N ALA A 113 -0.56 8.51 23.45
CA ALA A 113 -0.41 7.51 22.41
C ALA A 113 1.05 7.13 22.15
N SER A 114 2.02 8.06 22.27
CA SER A 114 3.43 7.76 22.03
C SER A 114 4.06 7.11 23.27
N LEU A 115 4.32 5.81 23.18
CA LEU A 115 4.85 4.99 24.27
C LEU A 115 6.39 4.94 24.28
N ALA A 116 7.01 4.89 23.10
CA ALA A 116 8.46 4.87 22.92
C ALA A 116 8.85 5.39 21.54
N ALA A 117 10.09 5.85 21.40
CA ALA A 117 10.68 6.25 20.12
C ALA A 117 12.14 5.80 20.05
N LEU A 118 12.57 5.37 18.85
CA LEU A 118 13.93 4.96 18.56
C LEU A 118 14.39 5.58 17.23
N PRO A 119 15.32 6.56 17.26
CA PRO A 119 15.90 7.07 16.03
C PRO A 119 16.83 6.02 15.39
N LEU A 120 16.79 5.96 14.05
CA LEU A 120 17.66 5.12 13.24
C LEU A 120 18.70 5.97 12.51
N THR A 121 19.77 5.34 12.04
CA THR A 121 20.73 6.02 11.17
C THR A 121 20.05 6.38 9.84
N ARG A 122 20.25 7.62 9.41
CA ARG A 122 19.68 8.14 8.16
C ARG A 122 20.35 7.50 6.94
N GLY A 123 19.55 7.05 5.98
CA GLY A 123 19.96 6.64 4.65
C GLY A 123 19.37 7.55 3.56
N SER A 124 18.90 6.96 2.46
CA SER A 124 18.19 7.67 1.39
C SER A 124 16.76 8.07 1.81
N LEU A 125 16.10 8.93 1.02
CA LEU A 125 14.72 9.36 1.27
C LEU A 125 13.73 8.18 1.32
N LEU A 126 13.93 7.17 0.46
CA LEU A 126 13.07 5.98 0.39
C LEU A 126 13.62 4.79 1.19
N GLY A 127 14.86 4.88 1.68
CA GLY A 127 15.47 3.82 2.48
C GLY A 127 14.80 3.71 3.84
N GLY A 128 14.36 2.48 4.17
CA GLY A 128 13.68 2.19 5.42
C GLY A 128 12.17 2.45 5.42
N VAL A 129 11.59 3.07 4.38
CA VAL A 129 10.13 3.28 4.28
C VAL A 129 9.39 1.95 4.27
N TYR A 130 9.91 0.95 3.56
CA TYR A 130 9.31 -0.37 3.48
C TYR A 130 9.88 -1.28 4.54
N ALA A 131 9.09 -1.51 5.56
CA ALA A 131 9.38 -2.39 6.69
C ALA A 131 8.15 -3.25 6.96
N TYR A 132 8.30 -4.30 7.77
CA TYR A 132 7.19 -5.17 8.16
C TYR A 132 7.35 -5.65 9.60
N LEU A 133 6.26 -6.10 10.23
CA LEU A 133 6.32 -6.85 11.48
C LEU A 133 6.46 -8.34 11.19
N ASP A 134 7.43 -8.99 11.82
CA ASP A 134 7.57 -10.44 11.76
C ASP A 134 6.56 -11.15 12.68
N GLN A 135 6.52 -12.47 12.63
CA GLN A 135 5.56 -13.32 13.36
C GLN A 135 5.64 -13.23 14.90
N VAL A 136 6.58 -12.46 15.43
CA VAL A 136 6.71 -12.19 16.87
C VAL A 136 6.73 -10.68 17.13
N ASP A 137 6.08 -9.91 16.26
CA ASP A 137 5.87 -8.45 16.33
C ASP A 137 7.15 -7.60 16.36
N ARG A 138 8.27 -8.11 15.80
CA ARG A 138 9.46 -7.29 15.63
C ARG A 138 9.40 -6.55 14.31
N LEU A 139 9.70 -5.26 14.33
CA LEU A 139 9.91 -4.50 13.09
C LEU A 139 11.19 -4.98 12.40
N VAL A 140 11.07 -5.40 11.15
CA VAL A 140 12.19 -5.73 10.27
C VAL A 140 12.41 -4.55 9.33
N VAL A 141 13.60 -3.94 9.38
CA VAL A 141 13.93 -2.71 8.65
C VAL A 141 15.42 -2.67 8.33
N VAL A 142 15.81 -1.98 7.26
CA VAL A 142 17.22 -1.67 6.97
C VAL A 142 17.48 -0.19 7.26
N ASP A 143 18.50 0.07 8.07
CA ASP A 143 18.91 1.45 8.42
C ASP A 143 19.91 2.03 7.40
N GLY A 144 20.27 3.30 7.56
CA GLY A 144 21.20 3.99 6.66
C GLY A 144 22.66 3.53 6.74
N THR A 145 22.98 2.51 7.53
CA THR A 145 24.27 1.82 7.55
C THR A 145 24.21 0.46 6.87
N ASP A 146 23.17 0.22 6.08
CA ASP A 146 22.90 -1.04 5.34
C ASP A 146 22.75 -2.27 6.26
N ARG A 147 22.35 -2.06 7.51
CA ARG A 147 22.09 -3.15 8.46
C ARG A 147 20.64 -3.51 8.49
N LEU A 148 20.34 -4.79 8.28
CA LEU A 148 19.04 -5.36 8.55
C LEU A 148 18.87 -5.50 10.06
N LEU A 149 17.90 -4.77 10.60
CA LEU A 149 17.59 -4.71 12.02
C LEU A 149 16.28 -5.46 12.30
N ARG A 150 16.21 -6.06 13.49
CA ARG A 150 14.98 -6.52 14.13
C ARG A 150 14.76 -5.70 15.39
N ILE A 151 13.66 -4.97 15.48
CA ILE A 151 13.36 -4.07 16.57
C ILE A 151 12.13 -4.59 17.28
N ARG A 152 12.32 -5.02 18.54
CA ARG A 152 11.22 -5.44 19.41
C ARG A 152 10.84 -4.31 20.36
N HIS A 153 9.63 -4.33 20.82
CA HIS A 153 9.17 -3.50 21.93
C HIS A 153 8.98 -4.37 23.17
N GLU A 154 9.31 -3.81 24.32
CA GLU A 154 9.19 -4.48 25.61
C GLU A 154 9.01 -3.49 26.74
N ARG A 155 8.50 -3.94 27.88
CA ARG A 155 8.52 -3.13 29.11
C ARG A 155 9.78 -3.41 29.90
N ASP A 156 10.41 -2.34 30.38
CA ASP A 156 11.54 -2.46 31.28
C ASP A 156 11.09 -2.82 32.72
N ALA A 157 12.04 -2.94 33.63
CA ALA A 157 11.77 -3.29 35.03
C ALA A 157 10.88 -2.27 35.76
N THR A 158 10.73 -1.07 35.26
CA THR A 158 9.84 -0.02 35.80
C THR A 158 8.46 -0.02 35.16
N GLY A 159 8.23 -0.89 34.17
CA GLY A 159 7.00 -0.96 33.38
C GLY A 159 6.94 0.03 32.23
N THR A 160 8.03 0.78 31.96
CA THR A 160 8.10 1.73 30.86
C THR A 160 8.38 1.02 29.53
N TRP A 161 7.67 1.39 28.47
CA TRP A 161 7.91 0.86 27.14
C TRP A 161 9.25 1.32 26.58
N ARG A 162 9.93 0.43 25.88
CA ARG A 162 11.15 0.73 25.13
C ARG A 162 11.21 -0.09 23.82
N LEU A 163 11.94 0.44 22.85
CA LEU A 163 12.28 -0.22 21.60
C LEU A 163 13.73 -0.70 21.71
N VAL A 164 13.96 -1.98 21.37
CA VAL A 164 15.29 -2.61 21.45
C VAL A 164 15.66 -3.13 20.07
N SER A 165 16.71 -2.55 19.49
CA SER A 165 17.23 -2.91 18.18
C SER A 165 18.29 -3.99 18.28
N GLU A 166 18.24 -4.97 17.39
CA GLU A 166 19.23 -6.01 17.18
C GLU A 166 19.64 -6.04 15.71
N ALA A 167 20.93 -5.93 15.43
CA ALA A 167 21.46 -6.10 14.07
C ALA A 167 21.45 -7.60 13.72
N PHE A 168 20.79 -7.94 12.62
CA PHE A 168 20.63 -9.33 12.18
C PHE A 168 21.58 -9.70 11.03
N ALA A 169 21.75 -8.78 10.05
CA ALA A 169 22.66 -8.97 8.92
C ALA A 169 23.25 -7.65 8.45
N ASP A 170 24.40 -7.70 7.80
CA ASP A 170 25.07 -6.59 7.14
C ASP A 170 24.92 -6.75 5.62
N LEU A 171 24.23 -5.83 4.96
CA LEU A 171 23.99 -5.82 3.51
C LEU A 171 25.06 -5.00 2.77
N GLY A 172 25.85 -4.18 3.47
CA GLY A 172 26.88 -3.32 2.87
C GLY A 172 27.83 -4.07 1.90
N PRO A 173 28.29 -5.29 2.20
CA PRO A 173 29.16 -6.03 1.28
C PRO A 173 28.56 -6.37 -0.09
N VAL A 174 27.24 -6.38 -0.25
CA VAL A 174 26.53 -6.70 -1.51
C VAL A 174 25.90 -5.49 -2.16
N LEU A 175 25.86 -4.34 -1.49
CA LEU A 175 25.29 -3.10 -2.01
C LEU A 175 26.39 -2.20 -2.61
N PRO A 176 26.13 -1.55 -3.76
CA PRO A 176 27.02 -0.51 -4.27
C PRO A 176 27.15 0.67 -3.29
N PRO A 177 28.30 1.37 -3.29
CA PRO A 177 28.45 2.56 -2.44
C PRO A 177 27.37 3.61 -2.68
N GLY A 178 26.73 4.07 -1.59
CA GLY A 178 25.67 5.07 -1.64
C GLY A 178 24.32 4.54 -2.13
N ASP A 179 24.17 3.22 -2.26
CA ASP A 179 22.88 2.59 -2.51
C ASP A 179 22.04 2.54 -1.23
N ALA A 180 20.77 2.18 -1.35
CA ALA A 180 19.89 1.98 -0.21
C ALA A 180 18.81 0.95 -0.57
N VAL A 181 18.43 0.15 0.41
CA VAL A 181 17.33 -0.79 0.29
C VAL A 181 16.01 -0.03 0.16
N THR A 182 15.25 -0.34 -0.89
CA THR A 182 13.96 0.27 -1.21
C THR A 182 12.78 -0.67 -1.00
N GLY A 183 13.01 -1.97 -0.78
CA GLY A 183 11.95 -2.94 -0.55
C GLY A 183 12.40 -4.09 0.35
N LEU A 184 11.50 -4.53 1.24
CA LEU A 184 11.67 -5.67 2.13
C LEU A 184 10.40 -6.49 2.20
N VAL A 185 10.52 -7.82 2.11
CA VAL A 185 9.40 -8.74 2.30
C VAL A 185 9.93 -10.13 2.72
N PRO A 186 9.26 -10.87 3.64
CA PRO A 186 9.61 -12.25 3.88
C PRO A 186 9.01 -13.18 2.80
N ASP A 187 9.72 -14.24 2.41
CA ASP A 187 9.12 -15.33 1.67
C ASP A 187 8.51 -16.39 2.60
N TRP A 188 7.85 -17.41 2.03
CA TRP A 188 7.26 -18.51 2.80
C TRP A 188 8.28 -19.53 3.34
N SER A 189 9.57 -19.34 3.04
CA SER A 189 10.69 -20.14 3.59
C SER A 189 11.40 -19.42 4.74
N GLY A 190 11.00 -18.18 5.05
CA GLY A 190 11.56 -17.36 6.12
C GLY A 190 12.82 -16.59 5.73
N ASN A 191 13.15 -16.51 4.43
CA ASN A 191 14.16 -15.58 3.97
C ASN A 191 13.58 -14.16 3.97
N VAL A 192 14.39 -13.18 4.36
CA VAL A 192 14.07 -11.76 4.22
C VAL A 192 14.61 -11.27 2.89
N TRP A 193 13.74 -11.09 1.91
CA TRP A 193 14.10 -10.54 0.62
C TRP A 193 14.24 -9.03 0.68
N PHE A 194 15.19 -8.52 -0.10
CA PHE A 194 15.42 -7.09 -0.27
C PHE A 194 15.67 -6.72 -1.73
N ALA A 195 15.35 -5.48 -2.07
CA ALA A 195 15.79 -4.84 -3.30
C ALA A 195 16.36 -3.45 -3.00
N SER A 196 17.29 -2.97 -3.82
CA SER A 196 17.95 -1.68 -3.63
C SER A 196 17.77 -0.74 -4.80
N GLY A 197 17.92 0.55 -4.55
CA GLY A 197 17.75 1.60 -5.54
C GLY A 197 18.63 1.48 -6.78
N GLN A 198 19.81 0.86 -6.67
CA GLN A 198 20.72 0.65 -7.81
C GLN A 198 20.60 -0.74 -8.44
N GLY A 199 19.52 -1.47 -8.15
CA GLY A 199 19.19 -2.72 -8.85
C GLY A 199 19.87 -3.95 -8.29
N VAL A 200 20.18 -4.01 -6.99
CA VAL A 200 20.52 -5.26 -6.31
C VAL A 200 19.24 -5.89 -5.78
N ALA A 201 19.08 -7.20 -5.99
CA ALA A 201 18.01 -7.98 -5.39
C ALA A 201 18.58 -9.22 -4.70
N GLY A 202 18.10 -9.54 -3.50
CA GLY A 202 18.67 -10.64 -2.74
C GLY A 202 17.83 -11.02 -1.55
N PHE A 203 18.37 -11.92 -0.74
CA PHE A 203 17.73 -12.33 0.51
C PHE A 203 18.74 -12.60 1.62
N VAL A 204 18.25 -12.49 2.83
CA VAL A 204 18.95 -12.90 4.06
C VAL A 204 18.25 -14.15 4.57
N THR A 205 19.00 -15.24 4.75
CA THR A 205 18.45 -16.50 5.30
C THR A 205 18.13 -16.37 6.78
N ALA A 206 17.38 -17.32 7.34
CA ALA A 206 17.12 -17.39 8.79
C ALA A 206 18.42 -17.45 9.62
N GLY A 207 19.52 -17.93 9.05
CA GLY A 207 20.85 -17.95 9.67
C GLY A 207 21.68 -16.68 9.49
N GLY A 208 21.12 -15.61 8.88
CA GLY A 208 21.80 -14.33 8.67
C GLY A 208 22.77 -14.31 7.46
N GLN A 209 22.78 -15.35 6.63
CA GLN A 209 23.60 -15.37 5.41
C GLN A 209 22.93 -14.52 4.33
N VAL A 210 23.71 -13.66 3.68
CA VAL A 210 23.27 -12.77 2.61
C VAL A 210 23.64 -13.36 1.26
N ALA A 211 22.67 -13.41 0.34
CA ALA A 211 22.88 -13.74 -1.06
C ALA A 211 22.18 -12.71 -1.94
N ALA A 212 22.83 -12.25 -3.01
CA ALA A 212 22.28 -11.22 -3.90
C ALA A 212 22.71 -11.45 -5.35
N LEU A 213 21.94 -10.85 -6.26
CA LEU A 213 22.26 -10.69 -7.67
C LEU A 213 22.14 -9.21 -8.06
N ILE A 214 22.81 -8.83 -9.13
CA ILE A 214 22.70 -7.50 -9.72
C ILE A 214 21.82 -7.62 -10.96
N LEU A 215 20.77 -6.80 -11.02
CA LEU A 215 19.89 -6.67 -12.18
C LEU A 215 20.63 -5.96 -13.34
N PRO A 216 20.11 -5.99 -14.56
CA PRO A 216 20.78 -5.38 -15.70
C PRO A 216 21.16 -3.92 -15.46
N ALA A 217 22.32 -3.52 -15.97
CA ALA A 217 22.87 -2.18 -15.78
C ALA A 217 21.89 -1.07 -16.23
N GLY A 218 21.74 -0.05 -15.40
CA GLY A 218 20.82 1.07 -15.64
C GLY A 218 19.39 0.84 -15.15
N GLU A 219 19.04 -0.35 -14.74
CA GLU A 219 17.76 -0.65 -14.08
C GLU A 219 17.82 -0.27 -12.60
N ARG A 220 16.79 0.43 -12.11
CA ARG A 220 16.69 0.88 -10.71
C ARG A 220 15.39 0.36 -10.12
N VAL A 221 15.41 0.06 -8.82
CA VAL A 221 14.19 -0.29 -8.07
C VAL A 221 13.81 0.91 -7.22
N ALA A 222 12.67 1.50 -7.51
CA ALA A 222 12.23 2.73 -6.83
C ALA A 222 11.23 2.47 -5.71
N ASN A 223 10.51 1.34 -5.75
CA ASN A 223 9.46 0.99 -4.80
C ASN A 223 9.68 -0.38 -4.17
N SER A 224 8.69 -0.84 -3.39
CA SER A 224 8.75 -2.10 -2.66
C SER A 224 8.71 -3.33 -3.58
N ILE A 225 8.83 -4.47 -2.96
CA ILE A 225 8.79 -5.80 -3.57
C ILE A 225 7.69 -6.61 -2.89
N SER A 226 7.26 -7.68 -3.53
CA SER A 226 6.22 -8.56 -3.01
C SER A 226 6.60 -10.02 -3.16
N SER A 227 6.01 -10.91 -2.37
CA SER A 227 6.26 -12.35 -2.42
C SER A 227 4.98 -13.17 -2.49
N ALA A 228 5.06 -14.36 -3.08
CA ALA A 228 3.96 -15.28 -3.27
C ALA A 228 4.16 -16.60 -2.52
N PRO A 229 3.07 -17.31 -2.15
CA PRO A 229 3.15 -18.61 -1.48
C PRO A 229 3.94 -19.67 -2.23
N SER A 230 4.06 -19.52 -3.54
CA SER A 230 4.87 -20.38 -4.43
C SER A 230 6.38 -20.18 -4.26
N GLY A 231 6.82 -19.19 -3.46
CA GLY A 231 8.22 -18.87 -3.19
C GLY A 231 8.84 -17.87 -4.19
N GLN A 232 8.05 -17.34 -5.12
CA GLN A 232 8.51 -16.26 -5.99
C GLN A 232 8.46 -14.91 -5.27
N VAL A 233 9.34 -14.00 -5.73
CA VAL A 233 9.40 -12.61 -5.29
C VAL A 233 9.37 -11.71 -6.52
N ALA A 234 8.46 -10.75 -6.53
CA ALA A 234 8.29 -9.81 -7.61
C ALA A 234 9.06 -8.52 -7.35
N VAL A 235 9.77 -8.05 -8.36
CA VAL A 235 10.55 -6.81 -8.35
C VAL A 235 10.24 -6.04 -9.62
N ALA A 236 9.78 -4.78 -9.48
CA ALA A 236 9.64 -3.88 -10.61
C ALA A 236 10.83 -2.92 -10.66
N THR A 237 11.46 -2.84 -11.82
CA THR A 237 12.52 -1.87 -12.08
C THR A 237 11.99 -0.72 -12.96
N THR A 238 12.82 0.27 -13.21
CA THR A 238 12.52 1.34 -14.18
C THR A 238 12.36 0.83 -15.63
N HIS A 239 12.52 -0.47 -15.91
CA HIS A 239 12.50 -1.04 -17.26
C HIS A 239 11.68 -2.32 -17.40
N ALA A 240 11.55 -3.11 -16.36
CA ALA A 240 10.91 -4.42 -16.44
C ALA A 240 10.34 -4.87 -15.10
N LEU A 241 9.36 -5.77 -15.17
CA LEU A 241 8.87 -6.56 -14.08
C LEU A 241 9.59 -7.90 -14.06
N TYR A 242 9.96 -8.35 -12.88
CA TYR A 242 10.67 -9.61 -12.64
C TYR A 242 9.91 -10.48 -11.66
N GLU A 243 10.00 -11.79 -11.82
CA GLU A 243 9.92 -12.73 -10.71
C GLU A 243 11.28 -13.37 -10.47
N LEU A 244 11.65 -13.45 -9.20
CA LEU A 244 12.84 -14.12 -8.70
C LEU A 244 12.44 -15.23 -7.73
N ARG A 245 13.39 -16.14 -7.44
CA ARG A 245 13.25 -17.13 -6.36
C ARG A 245 14.60 -17.41 -5.71
N ALA A 246 14.58 -17.97 -4.52
CA ALA A 246 15.76 -18.58 -3.94
C ALA A 246 16.01 -19.94 -4.62
N ALA A 247 17.14 -20.07 -5.32
CA ALA A 247 17.53 -21.34 -5.94
C ALA A 247 17.99 -22.36 -4.89
N ALA A 248 17.96 -23.64 -5.22
CA ALA A 248 18.48 -24.71 -4.37
C ALA A 248 19.99 -24.55 -4.06
N SER A 249 20.71 -23.80 -4.88
CA SER A 249 22.11 -23.41 -4.66
C SER A 249 22.31 -22.38 -3.55
N GLY A 250 21.23 -21.79 -3.01
CA GLY A 250 21.29 -20.77 -1.99
C GLY A 250 21.54 -19.35 -2.51
N VAL A 251 21.36 -19.11 -3.82
CA VAL A 251 21.48 -17.78 -4.44
C VAL A 251 20.15 -17.37 -5.07
N PRO A 252 19.86 -16.08 -5.22
CA PRO A 252 18.69 -15.64 -5.97
C PRO A 252 18.87 -15.92 -7.45
N GLU A 253 17.78 -16.30 -8.13
CA GLU A 253 17.74 -16.47 -9.58
C GLU A 253 16.51 -15.78 -10.19
N ILE A 254 16.65 -15.29 -11.42
CA ILE A 254 15.55 -14.70 -12.19
C ILE A 254 14.75 -15.85 -12.81
N VAL A 255 13.46 -15.95 -12.48
CA VAL A 255 12.52 -16.90 -13.08
C VAL A 255 12.10 -16.38 -14.46
N TRP A 256 11.71 -15.11 -14.54
CA TRP A 256 11.41 -14.43 -15.79
C TRP A 256 11.59 -12.91 -15.65
N ARG A 257 11.69 -12.24 -16.80
CA ARG A 257 11.75 -10.79 -16.96
C ARG A 257 10.81 -10.36 -18.09
N ALA A 258 9.90 -9.46 -17.80
CA ALA A 258 8.97 -8.86 -18.77
C ALA A 258 9.18 -7.35 -18.86
N PRO A 259 9.68 -6.80 -19.98
CA PRO A 259 9.77 -5.37 -20.17
C PRO A 259 8.36 -4.77 -20.32
N TYR A 260 8.21 -3.51 -19.90
CA TYR A 260 6.97 -2.75 -20.03
C TYR A 260 7.24 -1.39 -20.69
N ASP A 261 6.20 -0.71 -21.17
CA ASP A 261 6.34 0.64 -21.69
C ASP A 261 6.57 1.64 -20.55
N ARG A 262 7.77 2.15 -20.46
CA ARG A 262 8.17 3.13 -19.44
C ARG A 262 7.95 4.58 -19.85
N GLY A 263 7.42 4.83 -21.06
CA GLY A 263 7.26 6.14 -21.64
C GLY A 263 8.58 6.87 -21.91
N SER A 264 8.49 8.08 -22.43
CA SER A 264 9.64 8.91 -22.81
C SER A 264 10.28 9.64 -21.62
N ALA A 265 9.57 9.80 -20.50
CA ALA A 265 10.04 10.55 -19.34
C ALA A 265 9.27 10.17 -18.04
N ARG A 266 9.78 10.64 -16.90
CA ARG A 266 9.03 10.66 -15.63
C ARG A 266 7.86 11.64 -15.76
N LYS A 267 6.69 11.25 -15.30
CA LYS A 267 5.49 12.12 -15.29
C LYS A 267 5.41 12.92 -13.99
N PRO A 268 4.72 14.09 -13.98
CA PRO A 268 4.42 14.78 -12.72
C PRO A 268 3.57 13.88 -11.81
N GLY A 269 3.88 13.85 -10.52
CA GLY A 269 3.24 12.94 -9.55
C GLY A 269 3.83 11.55 -9.51
N GLN A 270 5.04 11.35 -10.06
CA GLN A 270 5.84 10.14 -9.89
C GLN A 270 7.16 10.42 -9.17
N LEU A 271 7.70 9.42 -8.48
CA LEU A 271 8.96 9.47 -7.74
C LEU A 271 10.15 8.93 -8.57
N SER A 272 9.88 8.20 -9.65
CA SER A 272 10.89 7.65 -10.55
C SER A 272 10.40 7.62 -12.00
N TRP A 273 11.32 7.39 -12.96
CA TRP A 273 10.98 7.19 -14.36
C TRP A 273 10.73 5.71 -14.64
N GLY A 274 9.50 5.35 -14.88
CA GLY A 274 9.00 4.00 -15.13
C GLY A 274 7.73 3.74 -14.32
N THR A 275 7.44 2.48 -14.02
CA THR A 275 6.35 2.16 -13.12
C THR A 275 6.68 2.62 -11.69
N GLY A 276 5.73 3.25 -11.03
CA GLY A 276 5.79 3.54 -9.61
C GLY A 276 5.18 2.43 -8.74
N SER A 277 4.62 1.40 -9.37
CA SER A 277 3.90 0.35 -8.63
C SER A 277 4.85 -0.55 -7.85
N THR A 278 4.55 -0.79 -6.57
CA THR A 278 4.93 -2.06 -5.95
C THR A 278 4.18 -3.17 -6.69
N PRO A 279 4.85 -4.23 -7.18
CA PRO A 279 4.18 -5.33 -7.86
C PRO A 279 3.15 -6.00 -6.94
N THR A 280 1.95 -6.28 -7.46
CA THR A 280 0.86 -6.84 -6.67
C THR A 280 0.50 -8.24 -7.13
N TYR A 281 0.57 -9.23 -6.23
CA TYR A 281 0.03 -10.57 -6.45
C TYR A 281 -1.47 -10.59 -6.14
N PHE A 282 -2.24 -11.23 -7.04
CA PHE A 282 -3.67 -11.46 -6.86
C PHE A 282 -4.12 -12.64 -7.72
N GLY A 283 -5.37 -13.06 -7.62
CA GLY A 283 -5.91 -14.06 -8.52
C GLY A 283 -7.10 -14.81 -7.95
N PRO A 284 -7.95 -15.41 -8.85
CA PRO A 284 -9.24 -15.99 -8.47
C PRO A 284 -9.15 -17.40 -7.86
N ARG A 285 -7.98 -18.06 -7.91
CA ARG A 285 -7.83 -19.45 -7.43
C ARG A 285 -7.03 -19.54 -6.15
N THR A 286 -5.89 -18.83 -6.10
CA THR A 286 -4.91 -18.93 -5.01
C THR A 286 -4.67 -17.59 -4.30
N GLY A 287 -5.20 -16.48 -4.84
CA GLY A 287 -4.86 -15.13 -4.42
C GLY A 287 -3.47 -14.67 -4.90
N ALA A 288 -2.77 -15.49 -5.71
CA ALA A 288 -1.45 -15.18 -6.26
C ALA A 288 -1.25 -15.79 -7.65
N ASP A 289 -2.32 -15.95 -8.43
CA ASP A 289 -2.27 -16.52 -9.78
C ASP A 289 -1.67 -15.56 -10.80
N TYR A 290 -1.79 -14.27 -10.53
CA TYR A 290 -1.37 -13.15 -11.38
C TYR A 290 -0.46 -12.19 -10.63
N LEU A 291 0.29 -11.45 -11.41
CA LEU A 291 1.12 -10.32 -10.97
C LEU A 291 0.74 -9.10 -11.81
N THR A 292 0.60 -7.93 -11.17
CA THR A 292 0.20 -6.70 -11.85
C THR A 292 1.02 -5.49 -11.45
N ILE A 293 1.20 -4.57 -12.39
CA ILE A 293 1.73 -3.22 -12.25
C ILE A 293 0.93 -2.27 -13.15
N VAL A 294 1.09 -0.97 -12.95
CA VAL A 294 0.71 0.05 -13.95
C VAL A 294 1.96 0.43 -14.74
N ASP A 295 1.87 0.44 -16.07
CA ASP A 295 2.97 0.93 -16.93
C ASP A 295 3.11 2.47 -16.85
N ASN A 296 4.06 3.02 -17.61
CA ASN A 296 4.23 4.47 -17.71
C ASN A 296 4.15 4.96 -19.16
N ALA A 297 3.42 4.26 -20.03
CA ALA A 297 3.27 4.61 -21.43
C ALA A 297 2.88 6.08 -21.64
N ASP A 298 3.40 6.71 -22.67
CA ASP A 298 3.06 8.08 -23.02
C ASP A 298 1.56 8.20 -23.38
N GLY A 299 0.91 9.24 -22.87
CA GLY A 299 -0.53 9.44 -23.09
C GLY A 299 -1.39 8.53 -22.20
N GLN A 300 -1.70 7.32 -22.63
CA GLN A 300 -2.53 6.35 -21.92
C GLN A 300 -1.68 5.32 -21.20
N VAL A 301 -1.88 5.15 -19.88
CA VAL A 301 -1.26 4.08 -19.10
C VAL A 301 -2.14 2.84 -19.05
N HIS A 302 -1.53 1.68 -18.77
CA HIS A 302 -2.19 0.41 -18.73
C HIS A 302 -1.93 -0.33 -17.41
N VAL A 303 -2.93 -1.01 -16.92
CA VAL A 303 -2.73 -2.13 -15.99
C VAL A 303 -2.22 -3.31 -16.80
N LEU A 304 -1.04 -3.81 -16.44
CA LEU A 304 -0.49 -5.03 -17.01
C LEU A 304 -0.75 -6.17 -16.06
N VAL A 305 -1.35 -7.25 -16.55
CA VAL A 305 -1.59 -8.48 -15.79
C VAL A 305 -0.79 -9.60 -16.40
N LEU A 306 0.10 -10.21 -15.63
CA LEU A 306 0.96 -11.31 -16.04
C LEU A 306 0.67 -12.56 -15.19
N ARG A 307 0.86 -13.74 -15.75
CA ARG A 307 0.77 -15.00 -15.00
C ARG A 307 1.98 -15.13 -14.08
N SER A 308 1.73 -15.33 -12.79
CA SER A 308 2.78 -15.69 -11.84
C SER A 308 3.43 -17.02 -12.27
N GLY A 309 4.74 -17.13 -12.08
CA GLY A 309 5.55 -18.30 -12.43
C GLY A 309 6.01 -18.33 -13.90
N THR A 310 5.35 -17.68 -14.83
CA THR A 310 5.71 -17.71 -16.26
C THR A 310 6.00 -16.35 -16.88
N GLY A 311 5.44 -15.26 -16.33
CA GLY A 311 5.56 -13.91 -16.90
C GLY A 311 4.76 -13.72 -18.20
N GLU A 312 3.88 -14.67 -18.56
CA GLU A 312 3.01 -14.55 -19.72
C GLU A 312 2.04 -13.39 -19.52
N LEU A 313 1.98 -12.47 -20.49
CA LEU A 313 1.03 -11.36 -20.46
C LEU A 313 -0.39 -11.89 -20.69
N VAL A 314 -1.25 -11.75 -19.70
CA VAL A 314 -2.69 -12.06 -19.81
C VAL A 314 -3.40 -10.92 -20.55
N CYS A 315 -3.12 -9.68 -20.14
CA CYS A 315 -3.73 -8.51 -20.75
C CYS A 315 -3.00 -7.21 -20.36
N ALA A 316 -3.24 -6.18 -21.17
CA ALA A 316 -2.93 -4.78 -20.91
C ALA A 316 -4.22 -3.97 -21.05
N ALA A 317 -4.77 -3.46 -19.96
CA ALA A 317 -6.01 -2.69 -19.95
C ALA A 317 -5.72 -1.20 -19.82
N PRO A 318 -6.23 -0.32 -20.71
CA PRO A 318 -6.10 1.12 -20.56
C PRO A 318 -6.87 1.59 -19.32
N VAL A 319 -6.24 2.44 -18.49
CA VAL A 319 -6.80 2.94 -17.24
C VAL A 319 -6.49 4.43 -17.05
N LEU A 320 -7.25 5.09 -16.17
CA LEU A 320 -7.05 6.49 -15.78
C LEU A 320 -7.19 7.48 -16.96
N GLY A 321 -8.07 7.18 -17.90
CA GLY A 321 -8.32 8.03 -19.07
C GLY A 321 -8.91 9.40 -18.70
N GLU A 322 -9.75 9.45 -17.66
CA GLU A 322 -10.38 10.68 -17.21
C GLU A 322 -9.57 11.45 -16.17
N GLY A 323 -8.76 10.73 -15.35
CA GLY A 323 -8.06 11.29 -14.19
C GLY A 323 -6.61 11.71 -14.40
N GLY A 324 -6.06 11.51 -15.59
CA GLY A 324 -4.65 11.77 -15.88
C GLY A 324 -3.78 10.50 -15.86
N PRO A 325 -2.90 10.39 -16.88
CA PRO A 325 -2.26 9.13 -17.24
C PRO A 325 -1.00 8.83 -16.43
N GLY A 326 -1.12 8.52 -15.16
CA GLY A 326 0.04 8.16 -14.33
C GLY A 326 -0.33 7.67 -12.95
N SER A 327 0.43 6.69 -12.45
CA SER A 327 0.31 6.20 -11.09
C SER A 327 1.67 5.89 -10.50
N GLU A 328 1.85 6.25 -9.23
CA GLU A 328 2.97 5.84 -8.36
C GLU A 328 2.51 4.76 -7.37
N ASN A 329 1.20 4.52 -7.30
CA ASN A 329 0.61 3.60 -6.34
C ASN A 329 0.68 2.15 -6.80
N SER A 330 0.79 1.22 -5.84
CA SER A 330 0.50 -0.19 -6.07
C SER A 330 -0.97 -0.35 -6.48
N PRO A 331 -1.27 -1.25 -7.43
CA PRO A 331 -2.65 -1.65 -7.66
C PRO A 331 -3.21 -2.42 -6.47
N VAL A 332 -4.49 -2.19 -6.14
CA VAL A 332 -5.22 -3.06 -5.20
C VAL A 332 -5.68 -4.29 -5.95
N GLY A 333 -5.25 -5.49 -5.52
CA GLY A 333 -5.54 -6.73 -6.26
C GLY A 333 -6.29 -7.77 -5.43
N VAL A 334 -7.47 -8.22 -5.89
CA VAL A 334 -8.27 -9.23 -5.18
C VAL A 334 -9.12 -10.06 -6.12
N GLY A 335 -9.07 -11.39 -5.98
CA GLY A 335 -9.85 -12.28 -6.81
C GLY A 335 -9.60 -12.04 -8.31
N ARG A 336 -10.58 -11.51 -9.03
CA ARG A 336 -10.45 -11.14 -10.45
C ARG A 336 -10.27 -9.65 -10.69
N SER A 337 -10.28 -8.84 -9.64
CA SER A 337 -10.35 -7.38 -9.76
C SER A 337 -9.04 -6.71 -9.40
N VAL A 338 -8.73 -5.67 -10.14
CA VAL A 338 -7.61 -4.75 -9.89
C VAL A 338 -8.16 -3.33 -9.85
N PHE A 339 -7.79 -2.57 -8.82
CA PHE A 339 -8.14 -1.16 -8.71
C PHE A 339 -6.86 -0.33 -8.74
N VAL A 340 -6.86 0.73 -9.51
CA VAL A 340 -5.73 1.67 -9.59
C VAL A 340 -6.21 3.09 -9.34
N ALA A 341 -5.35 3.89 -8.68
CA ALA A 341 -5.59 5.30 -8.44
C ALA A 341 -4.51 6.15 -9.13
N SER A 342 -4.92 7.24 -9.74
CA SER A 342 -4.00 8.19 -10.39
C SER A 342 -3.23 9.00 -9.35
N THR A 343 -1.93 9.18 -9.58
CA THR A 343 -1.10 10.16 -8.89
C THR A 343 -0.64 11.29 -9.82
N TYR A 344 -1.10 11.29 -11.07
CA TYR A 344 -0.67 12.29 -12.06
C TYR A 344 -0.92 13.72 -11.56
N GLY A 345 0.15 14.52 -11.52
CA GLY A 345 0.09 15.89 -10.99
C GLY A 345 0.13 16.00 -9.46
N TYR A 346 0.23 14.90 -8.71
CA TYR A 346 0.33 14.94 -7.26
C TYR A 346 1.60 15.68 -6.80
N PRO A 347 1.49 16.67 -5.88
CA PRO A 347 2.61 17.53 -5.50
C PRO A 347 3.40 16.94 -4.34
N TYR A 348 4.24 15.94 -4.59
CA TYR A 348 5.14 15.45 -3.54
C TYR A 348 6.01 16.56 -2.95
N PRO A 349 6.16 16.64 -1.62
CA PRO A 349 6.96 17.67 -0.97
C PRO A 349 8.46 17.50 -1.19
N ALA A 350 8.91 16.29 -1.53
CA ALA A 350 10.29 15.96 -1.83
C ALA A 350 10.36 14.84 -2.88
N LEU A 351 11.44 14.81 -3.63
CA LEU A 351 11.71 13.74 -4.61
C LEU A 351 12.97 12.98 -4.21
N PRO A 352 13.05 11.67 -4.51
CA PRO A 352 14.26 10.88 -4.33
C PRO A 352 15.42 11.42 -5.17
N GLU A 353 16.64 11.22 -4.69
CA GLU A 353 17.83 11.51 -5.46
C GLU A 353 17.83 10.71 -6.78
N GLY A 354 18.11 11.39 -7.89
CA GLY A 354 18.10 10.76 -9.22
C GLY A 354 16.73 10.53 -9.83
N ALA A 355 15.64 11.05 -9.26
CA ALA A 355 14.29 10.99 -9.86
C ALA A 355 14.23 11.62 -11.27
N GLY A 356 15.09 12.62 -11.55
CA GLY A 356 15.11 13.34 -12.81
C GLY A 356 13.93 14.33 -12.97
N PRO A 357 13.93 15.15 -14.03
CA PRO A 357 12.85 16.08 -14.30
C PRO A 357 11.58 15.35 -14.74
N ALA A 358 10.42 15.92 -14.43
CA ALA A 358 9.15 15.46 -15.00
C ALA A 358 8.85 16.15 -16.34
N VAL A 359 8.13 15.45 -17.22
CA VAL A 359 7.63 15.98 -18.48
C VAL A 359 6.13 15.67 -18.60
N PRO A 360 5.26 16.71 -18.60
CA PRO A 360 5.57 18.13 -18.36
C PRO A 360 6.11 18.37 -16.94
N PRO A 361 6.71 19.51 -16.64
CA PRO A 361 7.30 19.79 -15.31
C PRO A 361 6.29 19.76 -14.17
N SER A 362 5.03 20.07 -14.44
CA SER A 362 3.90 20.01 -13.51
C SER A 362 2.60 19.76 -14.27
N ALA A 363 1.59 19.28 -13.56
CA ALA A 363 0.23 19.13 -14.05
C ALA A 363 -0.75 19.33 -12.88
N PRO A 364 -2.03 19.62 -13.15
CA PRO A 364 -3.08 19.52 -12.15
C PRO A 364 -3.19 18.10 -11.60
N PHE A 365 -3.47 17.96 -10.31
CA PHE A 365 -3.83 16.67 -9.73
C PHE A 365 -5.34 16.45 -9.87
N THR A 366 -5.74 15.87 -10.97
CA THR A 366 -7.15 15.59 -11.29
C THR A 366 -7.69 14.33 -10.62
N GLY A 367 -6.79 13.43 -10.20
CA GLY A 367 -7.16 12.16 -9.58
C GLY A 367 -7.66 11.14 -10.61
N GLY A 368 -8.59 10.32 -10.18
CA GLY A 368 -9.17 9.21 -10.94
C GLY A 368 -8.83 7.86 -10.34
N MET A 369 -9.80 6.96 -10.40
CA MET A 369 -9.62 5.55 -10.06
C MET A 369 -10.31 4.69 -11.12
N THR A 370 -9.70 3.57 -11.47
CA THR A 370 -10.25 2.61 -12.44
C THR A 370 -10.27 1.22 -11.85
N ARG A 371 -11.39 0.48 -12.04
CA ARG A 371 -11.46 -0.97 -11.80
C ARG A 371 -11.35 -1.72 -13.10
N VAL A 372 -10.49 -2.74 -13.09
CA VAL A 372 -10.32 -3.70 -14.17
C VAL A 372 -10.63 -5.10 -13.64
N ASP A 373 -11.46 -5.86 -14.35
CA ASP A 373 -11.66 -7.28 -14.07
C ASP A 373 -10.93 -8.14 -15.10
N VAL A 374 -10.35 -9.24 -14.63
CA VAL A 374 -9.62 -10.23 -15.43
C VAL A 374 -10.51 -11.43 -15.66
N ASP A 375 -10.87 -11.71 -16.92
CA ASP A 375 -11.72 -12.81 -17.33
C ASP A 375 -11.02 -13.69 -18.38
N GLY A 376 -10.67 -14.93 -17.97
CA GLY A 376 -9.94 -15.84 -18.86
C GLY A 376 -8.57 -15.28 -19.25
N ASP A 377 -8.40 -14.96 -20.53
CA ASP A 377 -7.16 -14.40 -21.10
C ASP A 377 -7.32 -12.92 -21.49
N GLY A 378 -8.31 -12.22 -20.90
CA GLY A 378 -8.60 -10.83 -21.21
C GLY A 378 -8.88 -9.99 -19.97
N CYS A 379 -8.95 -8.68 -20.18
CA CYS A 379 -9.29 -7.71 -19.15
C CYS A 379 -10.39 -6.78 -19.64
N ARG A 380 -11.22 -6.33 -18.71
CA ARG A 380 -12.31 -5.41 -18.96
C ARG A 380 -12.30 -4.29 -17.92
N VAL A 381 -12.28 -3.04 -18.37
CA VAL A 381 -12.57 -1.90 -17.50
C VAL A 381 -14.02 -1.98 -17.06
N VAL A 382 -14.28 -1.95 -15.76
CA VAL A 382 -15.61 -2.06 -15.17
C VAL A 382 -16.19 -0.68 -14.93
N TRP A 383 -15.42 0.18 -14.30
CA TRP A 383 -15.76 1.57 -14.05
C TRP A 383 -14.51 2.44 -13.93
N GLU A 384 -14.70 3.72 -14.12
CA GLU A 384 -13.74 4.78 -13.85
C GLU A 384 -14.47 5.93 -13.13
N ASN A 385 -13.78 6.63 -12.22
CA ASN A 385 -14.30 7.79 -11.52
C ASN A 385 -13.22 8.89 -11.40
N THR A 386 -13.55 10.01 -10.79
CA THR A 386 -12.68 11.18 -10.65
C THR A 386 -12.23 11.43 -9.20
N VAL A 387 -12.24 10.40 -8.35
CA VAL A 387 -11.80 10.54 -6.95
C VAL A 387 -10.32 10.87 -6.90
N ARG A 388 -9.97 11.96 -6.23
CA ARG A 388 -8.59 12.44 -6.05
C ARG A 388 -7.95 11.75 -4.85
N SER A 389 -7.64 10.47 -4.98
CA SER A 389 -7.03 9.67 -3.91
C SER A 389 -5.65 10.21 -3.57
N ALA A 390 -5.46 10.70 -2.35
CA ALA A 390 -4.16 11.16 -1.83
C ALA A 390 -3.44 10.08 -1.01
N ALA A 391 -4.04 8.89 -0.92
CA ALA A 391 -3.50 7.69 -0.28
C ALA A 391 -3.67 6.49 -1.21
N VAL A 392 -2.89 5.44 -1.04
CA VAL A 392 -3.15 4.15 -1.69
C VAL A 392 -4.50 3.62 -1.18
N PRO A 393 -5.45 3.27 -2.04
CA PRO A 393 -6.73 2.72 -1.57
C PRO A 393 -6.54 1.38 -0.84
N ARG A 394 -7.38 1.11 0.16
CA ARG A 394 -7.38 -0.15 0.93
C ARG A 394 -8.74 -0.82 0.80
N LEU A 395 -8.78 -2.06 0.31
CA LEU A 395 -10.02 -2.83 0.24
C LEU A 395 -10.16 -3.72 1.47
N SER A 396 -11.31 -3.67 2.12
CA SER A 396 -11.70 -4.61 3.17
C SER A 396 -12.59 -5.71 2.61
N THR A 397 -12.20 -6.97 2.82
CA THR A 397 -13.06 -8.11 2.46
C THR A 397 -14.12 -8.41 3.52
N ALA A 398 -13.96 -7.86 4.73
CA ALA A 398 -14.92 -8.07 5.81
C ALA A 398 -16.24 -7.30 5.60
N ASP A 399 -16.15 -6.07 5.11
CA ASP A 399 -17.31 -5.22 4.83
C ASP A 399 -17.56 -4.96 3.35
N GLY A 400 -16.61 -5.35 2.47
CA GLY A 400 -16.73 -5.19 1.03
C GLY A 400 -16.60 -3.75 0.54
N LEU A 401 -15.88 -2.91 1.27
CA LEU A 401 -15.72 -1.48 0.98
C LEU A 401 -14.27 -1.13 0.63
N LEU A 402 -14.11 -0.07 -0.17
CA LEU A 402 -12.82 0.50 -0.55
C LEU A 402 -12.62 1.82 0.20
N TYR A 403 -11.53 1.93 0.95
CA TYR A 403 -11.20 3.06 1.80
C TYR A 403 -10.04 3.86 1.23
N THR A 404 -10.12 5.17 1.29
CA THR A 404 -9.01 6.07 0.95
C THR A 404 -9.14 7.40 1.68
N VAL A 405 -8.10 8.21 1.60
CA VAL A 405 -8.14 9.64 1.93
C VAL A 405 -8.06 10.43 0.63
N ALA A 406 -9.13 11.14 0.30
CA ALA A 406 -9.20 11.94 -0.91
C ALA A 406 -8.80 13.40 -0.62
N ARG A 407 -8.09 14.02 -1.57
CA ARG A 407 -7.82 15.46 -1.55
C ARG A 407 -9.07 16.23 -1.95
N VAL A 408 -9.44 17.22 -1.15
CA VAL A 408 -10.61 18.10 -1.35
C VAL A 408 -10.13 19.48 -1.78
N GLY A 409 -10.82 20.09 -2.74
CA GLY A 409 -10.47 21.39 -3.30
C GLY A 409 -10.52 21.38 -4.82
N ALA A 410 -9.95 22.41 -5.45
CA ALA A 410 -9.84 22.47 -6.90
C ALA A 410 -8.79 21.47 -7.42
N ASP A 411 -8.90 21.07 -8.68
CA ASP A 411 -7.94 20.19 -9.36
C ASP A 411 -6.51 20.78 -9.44
N HIS A 412 -6.39 22.11 -9.52
CA HIS A 412 -5.11 22.80 -9.29
C HIS A 412 -4.86 22.85 -7.77
N THR A 413 -3.92 22.06 -7.29
CA THR A 413 -3.62 21.91 -5.87
C THR A 413 -3.12 23.20 -5.22
N THR A 414 -3.64 23.50 -4.04
CA THR A 414 -3.25 24.66 -3.23
C THR A 414 -2.80 24.22 -1.83
N PRO A 415 -1.98 25.02 -1.12
CA PRO A 415 -1.62 24.73 0.28
C PRO A 415 -2.81 24.73 1.24
N LEU A 416 -3.96 25.23 0.83
CA LEU A 416 -5.20 25.31 1.62
C LEU A 416 -6.16 24.15 1.37
N ASP A 417 -5.86 23.27 0.40
CA ASP A 417 -6.67 22.08 0.15
C ASP A 417 -6.71 21.22 1.42
N GLY A 418 -7.89 20.68 1.68
CA GLY A 418 -8.12 19.72 2.76
C GLY A 418 -8.14 18.28 2.28
N TYR A 419 -8.46 17.39 3.20
CA TYR A 419 -8.60 15.97 2.95
C TYR A 419 -9.92 15.44 3.50
N ALA A 420 -10.40 14.34 2.95
CA ALA A 420 -11.56 13.64 3.44
C ALA A 420 -11.29 12.13 3.49
N PHE A 421 -11.59 11.51 4.61
CA PHE A 421 -11.80 10.08 4.66
C PHE A 421 -12.94 9.73 3.73
N THR A 422 -12.71 8.81 2.81
CA THR A 422 -13.63 8.52 1.71
C THR A 422 -13.81 7.01 1.58
N VAL A 423 -15.07 6.60 1.52
CA VAL A 423 -15.49 5.22 1.37
C VAL A 423 -16.17 5.06 0.01
N LEU A 424 -15.76 4.06 -0.75
CA LEU A 424 -16.33 3.74 -2.05
C LEU A 424 -16.93 2.34 -2.06
N ASP A 425 -17.98 2.18 -2.84
CA ASP A 425 -18.47 0.88 -3.27
C ASP A 425 -17.56 0.35 -4.39
N PRO A 426 -16.80 -0.73 -4.18
CA PRO A 426 -15.88 -1.26 -5.18
C PRO A 426 -16.59 -1.88 -6.40
N GLU A 427 -17.89 -2.18 -6.30
CA GLU A 427 -18.66 -2.69 -7.45
C GLU A 427 -18.97 -1.58 -8.46
N THR A 428 -19.25 -0.39 -7.99
CA THR A 428 -19.72 0.73 -8.82
C THR A 428 -18.74 1.89 -8.95
N GLY A 429 -17.72 1.96 -8.07
CA GLY A 429 -16.80 3.10 -7.97
C GLY A 429 -17.44 4.35 -7.34
N ALA A 430 -18.67 4.24 -6.86
CA ALA A 430 -19.37 5.37 -6.25
C ALA A 430 -18.86 5.66 -4.84
N VAL A 431 -18.73 6.94 -4.50
CA VAL A 431 -18.50 7.37 -3.12
C VAL A 431 -19.77 7.17 -2.31
N THR A 432 -19.70 6.30 -1.31
CA THR A 432 -20.84 6.00 -0.41
C THR A 432 -20.81 6.84 0.86
N ALA A 433 -19.63 7.29 1.27
CA ALA A 433 -19.45 8.17 2.40
C ALA A 433 -18.18 9.03 2.26
N ALA A 434 -18.22 10.23 2.79
CA ALA A 434 -17.05 11.09 2.90
C ALA A 434 -17.14 11.91 4.19
N GLN A 435 -16.03 12.02 4.92
CA GLN A 435 -15.92 12.81 6.14
C GLN A 435 -14.68 13.71 6.07
N HIS A 436 -14.85 15.01 6.23
CA HIS A 436 -13.71 15.93 6.29
C HIS A 436 -12.77 15.58 7.44
N LEU A 437 -11.48 15.58 7.13
CA LEU A 437 -10.40 15.43 8.09
C LEU A 437 -9.88 16.83 8.49
N PRO A 438 -9.37 17.01 9.72
CA PRO A 438 -8.73 18.25 10.11
C PRO A 438 -7.44 18.46 9.32
N GLY A 439 -7.06 19.75 9.16
CA GLY A 439 -5.78 20.13 8.59
C GLY A 439 -5.84 20.53 7.11
N THR A 440 -4.65 20.75 6.58
CA THR A 440 -4.39 21.20 5.21
C THR A 440 -3.20 20.42 4.63
N VAL A 441 -2.41 21.03 3.75
CA VAL A 441 -1.23 20.37 3.12
C VAL A 441 -0.22 19.76 4.10
N VAL A 442 -0.17 20.20 5.35
CA VAL A 442 0.69 19.61 6.39
C VAL A 442 0.18 18.24 6.87
N ASP A 443 -1.09 17.95 6.63
CA ASP A 443 -1.71 16.65 6.90
C ASP A 443 -1.86 15.78 5.64
N ASP A 444 -1.06 16.10 4.61
CA ASP A 444 -1.03 15.35 3.35
C ASP A 444 -0.64 13.88 3.60
N PRO A 445 -1.42 12.91 3.08
CA PRO A 445 -1.17 11.47 3.23
C PRO A 445 0.05 10.94 2.47
N LEU A 446 0.69 11.74 1.62
CA LEU A 446 1.90 11.38 0.87
C LEU A 446 1.74 10.17 -0.06
N GLN A 447 0.54 9.86 -0.52
CA GLN A 447 0.24 8.65 -1.31
C GLN A 447 0.66 7.34 -0.61
N THR A 448 0.60 7.32 0.73
CA THR A 448 0.90 6.11 1.50
C THR A 448 -0.38 5.31 1.79
N ALA A 449 -0.23 4.01 2.05
CA ALA A 449 -1.37 3.16 2.35
C ALA A 449 -1.87 3.37 3.80
N PRO A 450 -3.19 3.51 4.02
CA PRO A 450 -3.74 3.53 5.35
C PRO A 450 -3.69 2.15 6.00
N LEU A 451 -3.57 2.11 7.32
CA LEU A 451 -3.73 0.91 8.12
C LEU A 451 -5.18 0.81 8.63
N ILE A 452 -5.86 -0.30 8.38
CA ILE A 452 -7.07 -0.67 9.12
C ILE A 452 -6.65 -1.56 10.29
N THR A 453 -6.96 -1.13 11.51
CA THR A 453 -6.57 -1.84 12.73
C THR A 453 -7.55 -2.97 13.06
N GLN A 454 -7.12 -3.91 13.90
CA GLN A 454 -7.96 -5.00 14.40
C GLN A 454 -9.18 -4.51 15.19
N ASP A 455 -9.16 -3.28 15.69
CA ASP A 455 -10.29 -2.62 16.37
C ASP A 455 -11.21 -1.84 15.43
N GLY A 456 -10.95 -1.89 14.11
CA GLY A 456 -11.79 -1.25 13.09
C GLY A 456 -11.56 0.25 12.95
N HIS A 457 -10.41 0.79 13.37
CA HIS A 457 -10.00 2.16 13.07
C HIS A 457 -9.21 2.22 11.78
N LEU A 458 -9.28 3.34 11.08
CA LEU A 458 -8.35 3.63 10.01
C LEU A 458 -7.31 4.63 10.49
N LEU A 459 -6.03 4.26 10.38
CA LEU A 459 -4.91 5.15 10.65
C LEU A 459 -4.27 5.56 9.33
N GLN A 460 -4.12 6.87 9.13
CA GLN A 460 -3.44 7.45 7.96
C GLN A 460 -2.22 8.23 8.41
N GLY A 461 -1.05 7.81 7.93
CA GLY A 461 0.17 8.59 8.09
C GLY A 461 0.12 9.87 7.23
N THR A 462 0.67 10.95 7.75
CA THR A 462 0.70 12.27 7.10
C THR A 462 2.08 12.90 7.21
N VAL A 463 2.27 14.07 6.61
CA VAL A 463 3.53 14.84 6.69
C VAL A 463 3.94 15.15 8.12
N ILE A 464 3.01 15.36 9.06
CA ILE A 464 3.33 15.77 10.43
C ILE A 464 2.96 14.77 11.53
N GLY A 465 2.41 13.62 11.15
CA GLY A 465 1.97 12.62 12.14
C GLY A 465 1.01 11.62 11.58
N ILE A 466 -0.04 11.30 12.36
CA ILE A 466 -1.02 10.27 12.03
C ILE A 466 -2.42 10.82 12.31
N LEU A 467 -3.34 10.56 11.39
CA LEU A 467 -4.78 10.75 11.59
C LEU A 467 -5.44 9.40 11.88
N ARG A 468 -6.40 9.36 12.82
CA ARG A 468 -7.25 8.20 13.11
C ARG A 468 -8.70 8.55 12.82
N VAL A 469 -9.39 7.64 12.17
CA VAL A 469 -10.86 7.66 11.94
C VAL A 469 -11.47 6.41 12.55
N GLY A 470 -12.54 6.61 13.32
CA GLY A 470 -13.26 5.52 14.00
C GLY A 470 -13.14 5.52 15.50
#